data_f00354cd15560bd3b7233e13ae934f1e
#
_entry.id   f00354cd15560bd3b7233e13ae934f1e
#
_cell.length_a   1.000
_cell.length_b   1.000
_cell.length_c   1.000
_cell.angle_alpha   90.00
_cell.angle_beta   90.00
_cell.angle_gamma   90.00
#
_symmetry.space_group_name_H-M   'P 1'
#
loop_
_entity.id
_entity.type
_entity.pdbx_description
1 polymer ?
#
loop_
_entity_poly.entity_id
_entity_poly.type
_entity_poly.pdbx_seq_one_letter_code
_entity_poly.pdbx_strand_id
1 'polypeptide(L)'
;SILPEGTVINPAFPAAVGLRTLSVQRLMGLIFGAFVQAAPEKLPASPASGGPIMNVNTIDNRTGRRVVAAVGPITGGAGGSPLGDGTEGSGANSSFLKNTPVEINEIEVPIKIKRYGLAKDSGGAGKYRGGTAIEMWFEALAPNTRVTARNMDRTRFTSWGVQNGRAGAPSYFLLNPNTNAERNLGNLDFIKIGPGDVAHVASGGAGGWGNPLE
;
A
#
# COMPACT_ATOMS: atom_id res chain seq x y z
N SER A 1 -23.57 -11.97 -9.83
CA SER A 1 -22.90 -13.06 -10.56
C SER A 1 -22.50 -14.16 -9.59
N ILE A 2 -22.79 -15.40 -9.94
CA ILE A 2 -22.34 -16.57 -9.17
C ILE A 2 -20.92 -16.85 -9.64
N LEU A 3 -19.96 -16.65 -8.75
CA LEU A 3 -18.55 -16.93 -9.02
C LEU A 3 -18.29 -18.43 -8.81
N PRO A 4 -17.49 -19.07 -9.69
CA PRO A 4 -17.15 -20.48 -9.53
C PRO A 4 -16.52 -20.76 -8.16
N GLU A 5 -16.94 -21.85 -7.53
CA GLU A 5 -16.32 -22.32 -6.29
C GLU A 5 -14.87 -22.77 -6.53
N GLY A 6 -14.01 -22.61 -5.51
CA GLY A 6 -12.58 -22.93 -5.62
C GLY A 6 -11.73 -21.80 -6.18
N THR A 7 -12.32 -20.64 -6.48
CA THR A 7 -11.57 -19.45 -6.92
C THR A 7 -11.14 -18.58 -5.72
N VAL A 8 -10.21 -17.64 -5.97
CA VAL A 8 -9.75 -16.68 -4.95
C VAL A 8 -10.90 -15.85 -4.36
N ILE A 9 -11.96 -15.62 -5.14
CA ILE A 9 -13.11 -14.79 -4.73
C ILE A 9 -14.21 -15.65 -4.08
N ASN A 10 -14.26 -16.94 -4.38
CA ASN A 10 -15.19 -17.90 -3.82
C ASN A 10 -14.45 -19.19 -3.42
N PRO A 11 -13.63 -19.13 -2.34
CA PRO A 11 -12.82 -20.27 -1.94
C PRO A 11 -13.69 -21.38 -1.34
N ALA A 12 -13.40 -22.64 -1.72
CA ALA A 12 -14.03 -23.80 -1.11
C ALA A 12 -13.49 -24.03 0.32
N PHE A 13 -14.38 -24.40 1.25
CA PHE A 13 -13.94 -24.82 2.60
C PHE A 13 -13.11 -26.14 2.49
N PRO A 14 -11.99 -26.30 3.22
CA PRO A 14 -11.39 -25.46 4.27
C PRO A 14 -10.22 -24.57 3.79
N ALA A 15 -10.30 -23.94 2.64
CA ALA A 15 -9.24 -23.09 2.13
C ALA A 15 -8.83 -22.00 3.13
N ALA A 16 -7.53 -21.83 3.31
CA ALA A 16 -6.99 -20.73 4.10
C ALA A 16 -7.21 -19.41 3.36
N VAL A 17 -7.93 -18.49 3.99
CA VAL A 17 -8.22 -17.16 3.43
C VAL A 17 -7.57 -16.07 4.28
N GLY A 18 -6.93 -15.12 3.59
CA GLY A 18 -6.33 -13.95 4.23
C GLY A 18 -6.43 -12.73 3.33
N LEU A 19 -6.37 -11.55 3.92
CA LEU A 19 -6.37 -10.27 3.19
C LEU A 19 -7.58 -10.09 2.24
N ARG A 20 -8.75 -10.62 2.60
CA ARG A 20 -9.98 -10.52 1.80
C ARG A 20 -10.34 -9.09 1.40
N THR A 21 -9.97 -8.11 2.21
CA THR A 21 -10.18 -6.69 1.95
C THR A 21 -9.55 -6.26 0.63
N LEU A 22 -8.37 -6.76 0.29
CA LEU A 22 -7.74 -6.49 -1.01
C LEU A 22 -8.61 -6.96 -2.16
N SER A 23 -9.13 -8.20 -2.10
CA SER A 23 -10.01 -8.74 -3.14
C SER A 23 -11.29 -7.91 -3.30
N VAL A 24 -11.91 -7.50 -2.19
CA VAL A 24 -13.10 -6.63 -2.21
C VAL A 24 -12.79 -5.27 -2.83
N GLN A 25 -11.70 -4.63 -2.43
CA GLN A 25 -11.28 -3.34 -2.98
C GLN A 25 -10.97 -3.43 -4.49
N ARG A 26 -10.40 -4.56 -4.95
CA ARG A 26 -10.16 -4.79 -6.37
C ARG A 26 -11.44 -4.99 -7.15
N LEU A 27 -12.42 -5.72 -6.61
CA LEU A 27 -13.75 -5.86 -7.21
C LEU A 27 -14.45 -4.51 -7.36
N MET A 28 -14.43 -3.69 -6.31
CA MET A 28 -14.98 -2.32 -6.37
C MET A 28 -14.27 -1.49 -7.44
N GLY A 29 -12.94 -1.57 -7.50
CA GLY A 29 -12.15 -0.90 -8.54
C GLY A 29 -12.50 -1.34 -9.96
N LEU A 30 -12.77 -2.64 -10.17
CA LEU A 30 -13.20 -3.18 -11.47
C LEU A 30 -14.59 -2.67 -11.85
N ILE A 31 -15.54 -2.64 -10.91
CA ILE A 31 -16.90 -2.13 -11.12
C ILE A 31 -16.85 -0.65 -11.52
N PHE A 32 -16.14 0.18 -10.76
CA PHE A 32 -15.97 1.59 -11.09
C PHE A 32 -15.25 1.78 -12.43
N GLY A 33 -14.22 0.98 -12.71
CA GLY A 33 -13.51 1.03 -13.99
C GLY A 33 -14.37 0.66 -15.19
N ALA A 34 -15.35 -0.23 -15.01
CA ALA A 34 -16.35 -0.53 -16.05
C ALA A 34 -17.32 0.65 -16.26
N PHE A 35 -17.83 1.23 -15.18
CA PHE A 35 -18.78 2.36 -15.26
C PHE A 35 -18.12 3.65 -15.74
N VAL A 36 -16.84 3.88 -15.45
CA VAL A 36 -16.08 5.04 -15.95
C VAL A 36 -16.10 5.14 -17.47
N GLN A 37 -16.17 4.01 -18.17
CA GLN A 37 -16.26 4.01 -19.64
C GLN A 37 -17.57 4.57 -20.17
N ALA A 38 -18.65 4.46 -19.38
CA ALA A 38 -19.98 4.95 -19.74
C ALA A 38 -20.30 6.35 -19.20
N ALA A 39 -19.75 6.70 -18.02
CA ALA A 39 -20.04 7.94 -17.31
C ALA A 39 -18.80 8.49 -16.58
N PRO A 40 -17.72 8.82 -17.30
CA PRO A 40 -16.46 9.27 -16.70
C PRO A 40 -16.59 10.56 -15.90
N GLU A 41 -17.56 11.39 -16.22
CA GLU A 41 -17.84 12.66 -15.53
C GLU A 41 -18.50 12.49 -14.15
N LYS A 42 -18.92 11.26 -13.79
CA LYS A 42 -19.61 10.96 -12.53
C LYS A 42 -18.78 10.17 -11.54
N LEU A 43 -17.67 9.61 -12.01
CA LEU A 43 -16.93 8.61 -11.26
C LEU A 43 -15.48 9.04 -10.99
N PRO A 44 -14.91 8.63 -9.85
CA PRO A 44 -13.53 8.94 -9.52
C PRO A 44 -12.56 8.10 -10.36
N ALA A 45 -11.35 8.58 -10.46
CA ALA A 45 -10.21 7.82 -10.94
C ALA A 45 -9.87 6.64 -9.99
N SER A 46 -8.99 5.75 -10.43
CA SER A 46 -8.64 4.57 -9.65
C SER A 46 -7.98 4.95 -8.33
N PRO A 47 -8.48 4.44 -7.19
CA PRO A 47 -7.73 4.53 -5.94
C PRO A 47 -6.52 3.60 -5.97
N ALA A 48 -5.59 3.79 -5.06
CA ALA A 48 -4.48 2.86 -4.85
C ALA A 48 -5.00 1.46 -4.52
N SER A 49 -6.06 1.36 -3.73
CA SER A 49 -6.76 0.12 -3.33
C SER A 49 -5.83 -0.95 -2.74
N GLY A 50 -4.71 -0.55 -2.21
CA GLY A 50 -3.73 -1.38 -1.52
C GLY A 50 -3.37 -0.78 -0.19
N GLY A 51 -2.79 -1.60 0.65
CA GLY A 51 -2.27 -1.17 1.94
C GLY A 51 -1.24 -2.17 2.41
N PRO A 52 0.03 -1.99 2.02
CA PRO A 52 1.10 -2.82 2.54
C PRO A 52 1.08 -2.92 4.05
N ILE A 53 1.26 -4.12 4.56
CA ILE A 53 1.43 -4.43 5.98
C ILE A 53 2.73 -5.19 6.12
N MET A 54 3.64 -4.68 6.94
CA MET A 54 4.89 -5.34 7.23
C MET A 54 4.77 -6.14 8.52
N ASN A 55 4.76 -7.46 8.42
CA ASN A 55 4.86 -8.31 9.59
C ASN A 55 6.34 -8.49 9.95
N VAL A 56 6.72 -7.96 11.09
CA VAL A 56 8.06 -8.08 11.65
C VAL A 56 8.07 -9.20 12.67
N ASN A 57 8.97 -10.17 12.52
CA ASN A 57 9.14 -11.32 13.40
C ASN A 57 10.63 -11.48 13.74
N THR A 58 10.96 -11.40 15.01
CA THR A 58 12.34 -11.48 15.47
C THR A 58 12.41 -11.98 16.92
N ILE A 59 13.63 -12.12 17.43
CA ILE A 59 13.89 -12.26 18.87
C ILE A 59 14.23 -10.88 19.39
N ASP A 60 13.43 -10.39 20.32
CA ASP A 60 13.70 -9.11 20.99
C ASP A 60 14.96 -9.27 21.84
N ASN A 61 16.01 -8.54 21.47
CA ASN A 61 17.30 -8.56 22.17
C ASN A 61 17.24 -7.97 23.59
N ARG A 62 16.16 -7.25 23.93
CA ARG A 62 15.93 -6.68 25.28
C ARG A 62 15.38 -7.76 26.23
N THR A 63 14.60 -8.69 25.74
CA THR A 63 13.87 -9.66 26.56
C THR A 63 14.22 -11.12 26.27
N GLY A 64 14.93 -11.39 25.16
CA GLY A 64 15.21 -12.73 24.65
C GLY A 64 13.99 -13.47 24.12
N ARG A 65 12.83 -12.84 24.03
CA ARG A 65 11.59 -13.46 23.61
C ARG A 65 11.33 -13.26 22.10
N ARG A 66 10.69 -14.24 21.49
CA ARG A 66 10.16 -14.08 20.13
C ARG A 66 8.98 -13.12 20.14
N VAL A 67 9.06 -12.11 19.27
CA VAL A 67 8.02 -11.10 19.09
C VAL A 67 7.58 -11.04 17.63
N VAL A 68 6.31 -10.73 17.43
CA VAL A 68 5.72 -10.55 16.11
C VAL A 68 4.75 -9.39 16.16
N ALA A 69 4.92 -8.42 15.28
CA ALA A 69 3.99 -7.32 15.14
C ALA A 69 3.69 -7.00 13.68
N ALA A 70 2.52 -6.43 13.43
CA ALA A 70 2.13 -5.83 12.17
C ALA A 70 2.43 -4.33 12.21
N VAL A 71 3.39 -3.90 11.41
CA VAL A 71 3.84 -2.51 11.31
C VAL A 71 3.13 -1.82 10.15
N GLY A 72 2.52 -0.70 10.39
CA GLY A 72 1.70 0.04 9.44
C GLY A 72 0.39 0.52 10.05
N PRO A 73 -0.66 0.77 9.25
CA PRO A 73 -0.82 0.51 7.81
C PRO A 73 -0.06 1.50 6.91
N ILE A 74 0.34 1.04 5.73
CA ILE A 74 0.99 1.87 4.69
C ILE A 74 0.01 1.97 3.52
N THR A 75 -1.02 2.79 3.66
CA THR A 75 -2.11 2.88 2.70
C THR A 75 -1.80 3.86 1.55
N GLY A 76 -2.46 3.66 0.43
CA GLY A 76 -2.39 4.60 -0.70
C GLY A 76 -3.48 5.67 -0.67
N GLY A 77 -3.56 6.46 -1.73
CA GLY A 77 -4.56 7.51 -1.88
C GLY A 77 -5.89 7.05 -2.47
N ALA A 78 -6.92 7.88 -2.33
CA ALA A 78 -8.15 7.80 -3.11
C ALA A 78 -7.98 8.47 -4.48
N GLY A 79 -8.74 8.03 -5.49
CA GLY A 79 -8.73 8.65 -6.81
C GLY A 79 -9.24 10.09 -6.81
N GLY A 80 -8.67 10.94 -7.66
CA GLY A 80 -9.27 12.23 -7.98
C GLY A 80 -10.68 12.05 -8.55
N SER A 81 -11.57 13.00 -8.35
CA SER A 81 -12.98 12.90 -8.72
C SER A 81 -13.47 14.21 -9.37
N PRO A 82 -14.64 14.21 -10.04
CA PRO A 82 -15.22 15.44 -10.54
C PRO A 82 -15.55 16.48 -9.44
N LEU A 83 -15.53 16.06 -8.17
CA LEU A 83 -15.84 16.91 -7.02
C LEU A 83 -14.60 17.47 -6.31
N GLY A 84 -13.41 16.95 -6.62
CA GLY A 84 -12.17 17.40 -5.97
C GLY A 84 -11.06 16.39 -5.96
N ASP A 85 -9.98 16.76 -5.30
CA ASP A 85 -8.78 15.93 -5.11
C ASP A 85 -9.07 14.64 -4.35
N GLY A 86 -8.31 13.61 -4.64
CA GLY A 86 -8.35 12.36 -3.90
C GLY A 86 -7.77 12.52 -2.50
N THR A 87 -8.39 11.84 -1.52
CA THR A 87 -7.94 11.88 -0.12
C THR A 87 -6.59 11.16 0.03
N GLU A 88 -5.68 11.77 0.78
CA GLU A 88 -4.35 11.25 1.05
C GLU A 88 -4.41 10.00 1.94
N GLY A 89 -3.62 8.98 1.62
CA GLY A 89 -3.42 7.82 2.47
C GLY A 89 -4.67 7.04 2.90
N SER A 90 -5.80 7.25 2.24
CA SER A 90 -7.09 6.62 2.62
C SER A 90 -7.19 5.14 2.24
N GLY A 91 -6.37 4.68 1.32
CA GLY A 91 -6.37 3.31 0.82
C GLY A 91 -7.38 3.02 -0.28
N ALA A 92 -8.55 3.63 -0.24
CA ALA A 92 -9.62 3.43 -1.22
C ALA A 92 -10.60 4.60 -1.23
N ASN A 93 -11.46 4.65 -2.25
CA ASN A 93 -12.49 5.71 -2.35
C ASN A 93 -13.60 5.58 -1.29
N SER A 94 -13.70 4.44 -0.61
CA SER A 94 -14.81 4.12 0.28
C SER A 94 -14.40 3.61 1.67
N SER A 95 -13.12 3.65 2.01
CA SER A 95 -12.63 3.17 3.30
C SER A 95 -11.38 3.92 3.76
N PHE A 96 -11.10 3.84 5.05
CA PHE A 96 -9.86 4.35 5.62
C PHE A 96 -9.42 3.46 6.80
N LEU A 97 -8.15 3.50 7.12
CA LEU A 97 -7.56 2.87 8.30
C LEU A 97 -6.85 3.94 9.14
N LYS A 98 -7.02 3.85 10.46
CA LYS A 98 -6.24 4.69 11.39
C LYS A 98 -4.84 4.14 11.54
N ASN A 99 -3.87 5.04 11.68
CA ASN A 99 -2.49 4.68 11.92
C ASN A 99 -2.29 4.11 13.32
N THR A 100 -1.45 3.08 13.42
CA THR A 100 -0.87 2.71 14.70
C THR A 100 0.19 3.75 15.06
N PRO A 101 0.19 4.30 16.29
CA PRO A 101 1.27 5.18 16.73
C PRO A 101 2.63 4.52 16.56
N VAL A 102 3.63 5.27 16.09
CA VAL A 102 4.96 4.73 15.79
C VAL A 102 5.62 4.16 17.04
N GLU A 103 5.38 4.77 18.19
CA GLU A 103 5.88 4.33 19.49
C GLU A 103 5.39 2.92 19.86
N ILE A 104 4.13 2.60 19.53
CA ILE A 104 3.57 1.26 19.76
C ILE A 104 4.31 0.24 18.89
N ASN A 105 4.53 0.55 17.62
CA ASN A 105 5.28 -0.35 16.73
C ASN A 105 6.71 -0.60 17.24
N GLU A 106 7.39 0.43 17.74
CA GLU A 106 8.76 0.34 18.26
C GLU A 106 8.85 -0.37 19.64
N ILE A 107 7.76 -0.34 20.42
CA ILE A 107 7.65 -1.11 21.67
C ILE A 107 7.42 -2.60 21.38
N GLU A 108 6.53 -2.91 20.42
CA GLU A 108 6.13 -4.29 20.10
C GLU A 108 7.27 -5.09 19.47
N VAL A 109 8.08 -4.47 18.61
CA VAL A 109 9.20 -5.13 17.92
C VAL A 109 10.44 -4.21 17.88
N PRO A 110 11.67 -4.77 17.95
CA PRO A 110 12.90 -3.99 17.94
C PRO A 110 13.21 -3.42 16.54
N ILE A 111 12.51 -2.39 16.18
CA ILE A 111 12.74 -1.57 15.00
C ILE A 111 12.83 -0.09 15.41
N LYS A 112 13.36 0.74 14.51
CA LYS A 112 13.30 2.19 14.63
C LYS A 112 12.66 2.77 13.39
N ILE A 113 11.52 3.45 13.54
CA ILE A 113 10.85 4.13 12.44
C ILE A 113 11.58 5.45 12.17
N LYS A 114 12.20 5.54 11.00
CA LYS A 114 12.96 6.72 10.55
C LYS A 114 12.05 7.78 9.95
N ARG A 115 11.01 7.35 9.26
CA ARG A 115 10.03 8.20 8.58
C ARG A 115 8.72 7.46 8.43
N TYR A 116 7.62 8.15 8.62
CA TYR A 116 6.27 7.70 8.34
C TYR A 116 5.42 8.89 7.91
N GLY A 117 4.98 8.92 6.68
CA GLY A 117 4.26 10.08 6.14
C GLY A 117 3.88 9.91 4.68
N LEU A 118 3.51 11.01 4.04
CA LEU A 118 3.12 11.01 2.63
C LEU A 118 4.33 10.86 1.72
N ALA A 119 4.21 9.99 0.71
CA ALA A 119 5.20 9.81 -0.33
C ALA A 119 5.06 10.95 -1.36
N LYS A 120 6.15 11.72 -1.52
CA LYS A 120 6.18 12.87 -2.42
C LYS A 120 5.88 12.45 -3.86
N ASP A 121 5.11 13.27 -4.58
CA ASP A 121 4.80 13.14 -6.02
C ASP A 121 4.19 11.77 -6.41
N SER A 122 3.53 11.10 -5.49
CA SER A 122 2.94 9.77 -5.74
C SER A 122 1.52 9.81 -6.31
N GLY A 123 0.77 10.87 -6.09
CA GLY A 123 -0.57 11.05 -6.65
C GLY A 123 -0.54 11.39 -8.14
N GLY A 124 -1.44 10.81 -8.92
CA GLY A 124 -1.57 11.11 -10.35
C GLY A 124 -2.03 12.55 -10.59
N ALA A 125 -1.37 13.24 -11.51
CA ALA A 125 -1.73 14.60 -11.90
C ALA A 125 -3.09 14.63 -12.62
N GLY A 126 -3.88 15.69 -12.39
CA GLY A 126 -5.18 15.95 -13.00
C GLY A 126 -5.65 17.34 -12.63
N LYS A 127 -6.75 17.80 -13.22
CA LYS A 127 -7.48 18.97 -12.71
C LYS A 127 -7.77 18.79 -11.22
N TYR A 128 -8.16 17.56 -10.86
CA TYR A 128 -8.22 17.07 -9.50
C TYR A 128 -7.21 15.92 -9.36
N ARG A 129 -6.19 16.11 -8.53
CA ARG A 129 -5.13 15.13 -8.37
C ARG A 129 -5.58 13.88 -7.61
N GLY A 130 -4.97 12.75 -7.89
CA GLY A 130 -5.07 11.58 -7.05
C GLY A 130 -4.41 11.78 -5.69
N GLY A 131 -4.97 11.17 -4.65
CA GLY A 131 -4.36 11.17 -3.33
C GLY A 131 -3.00 10.51 -3.32
N THR A 132 -2.07 11.02 -2.52
CA THR A 132 -0.73 10.46 -2.39
C THR A 132 -0.73 9.19 -1.56
N ALA A 133 0.31 8.41 -1.76
CA ALA A 133 0.63 7.23 -0.97
C ALA A 133 1.19 7.60 0.41
N ILE A 134 1.16 6.64 1.33
CA ILE A 134 1.99 6.66 2.54
C ILE A 134 3.27 5.88 2.28
N GLU A 135 4.38 6.38 2.82
CA GLU A 135 5.65 5.68 2.89
C GLU A 135 6.10 5.49 4.34
N MET A 136 6.85 4.43 4.56
CA MET A 136 7.48 4.15 5.85
C MET A 136 8.92 3.68 5.65
N TRP A 137 9.81 4.25 6.46
CA TRP A 137 11.21 3.84 6.57
C TRP A 137 11.44 3.31 7.98
N PHE A 138 11.90 2.09 8.10
CA PHE A 138 12.26 1.53 9.41
C PHE A 138 13.57 0.76 9.35
N GLU A 139 14.34 0.86 10.42
CA GLU A 139 15.61 0.17 10.62
C GLU A 139 15.39 -1.02 11.54
N ALA A 140 15.98 -2.18 11.22
CA ALA A 140 16.01 -3.32 12.10
C ALA A 140 17.07 -3.11 13.21
N LEU A 141 16.70 -3.40 14.46
CA LEU A 141 17.59 -3.29 15.61
C LEU A 141 18.03 -4.67 16.15
N ALA A 142 17.44 -5.75 15.68
CA ALA A 142 17.78 -7.11 16.09
C ALA A 142 18.28 -7.95 14.90
N PRO A 143 19.18 -8.89 15.12
CA PRO A 143 19.67 -9.78 14.07
C PRO A 143 18.58 -10.76 13.62
N ASN A 144 18.69 -11.27 12.39
CA ASN A 144 17.77 -12.26 11.82
C ASN A 144 16.28 -11.82 11.87
N THR A 145 16.02 -10.52 11.85
CA THR A 145 14.67 -9.98 11.78
C THR A 145 14.03 -10.34 10.45
N ARG A 146 12.95 -11.12 10.52
CA ARG A 146 12.15 -11.49 9.34
C ARG A 146 11.07 -10.45 9.10
N VAL A 147 11.12 -9.82 7.95
CA VAL A 147 10.07 -8.92 7.47
C VAL A 147 9.29 -9.63 6.38
N THR A 148 7.97 -9.75 6.56
CA THR A 148 7.05 -10.29 5.56
C THR A 148 6.19 -9.17 5.04
N ALA A 149 6.35 -8.85 3.75
CA ALA A 149 5.51 -7.86 3.08
C ALA A 149 4.21 -8.53 2.64
N ARG A 150 3.09 -7.97 3.07
CA ARG A 150 1.76 -8.40 2.65
C ARG A 150 1.04 -7.25 1.95
N ASN A 151 0.13 -7.60 1.05
CA ASN A 151 -0.67 -6.62 0.33
C ASN A 151 0.17 -5.67 -0.55
N MET A 152 1.35 -6.11 -0.99
CA MET A 152 2.18 -5.38 -1.95
C MET A 152 1.57 -5.52 -3.35
N ASP A 153 0.71 -4.59 -3.69
CA ASP A 153 0.12 -4.49 -5.01
C ASP A 153 0.53 -3.19 -5.71
N ARG A 154 0.05 -2.95 -6.92
CA ARG A 154 0.43 -1.76 -7.71
C ARG A 154 1.95 -1.63 -7.98
N THR A 155 2.71 -2.68 -7.81
CA THR A 155 4.15 -2.69 -8.13
C THR A 155 4.42 -2.64 -9.64
N ARG A 156 3.46 -3.10 -10.45
CA ARG A 156 3.55 -3.15 -11.92
C ARG A 156 2.45 -2.36 -12.61
N PHE A 157 1.20 -2.54 -12.18
CA PHE A 157 0.04 -1.87 -12.76
C PHE A 157 -0.44 -0.79 -11.79
N THR A 158 -0.19 0.46 -12.15
CA THR A 158 -0.51 1.62 -11.34
C THR A 158 -2.01 1.95 -11.35
N SER A 159 -2.42 2.87 -10.50
CA SER A 159 -3.79 3.39 -10.48
C SER A 159 -4.02 4.29 -11.71
N TRP A 160 -5.03 3.99 -12.49
CA TRP A 160 -5.33 4.74 -13.72
C TRP A 160 -6.06 6.06 -13.44
N GLY A 161 -5.79 7.07 -14.27
CA GLY A 161 -6.50 8.33 -14.29
C GLY A 161 -7.77 8.30 -15.15
N VAL A 162 -8.59 9.32 -15.05
CA VAL A 162 -9.84 9.51 -15.80
C VAL A 162 -9.85 10.89 -16.45
N GLN A 163 -10.52 11.04 -17.60
CA GLN A 163 -10.68 12.33 -18.30
C GLN A 163 -9.34 13.07 -18.52
N ASN A 164 -8.35 12.38 -19.08
CA ASN A 164 -6.98 12.85 -19.28
C ASN A 164 -6.14 13.02 -18.00
N GLY A 165 -6.64 12.64 -16.84
CA GLY A 165 -5.85 12.54 -15.63
C GLY A 165 -4.75 11.47 -15.76
N ARG A 166 -3.66 11.64 -15.03
CA ARG A 166 -2.50 10.75 -15.07
C ARG A 166 -2.61 9.63 -14.04
N ALA A 167 -1.88 8.57 -14.31
CA ALA A 167 -1.75 7.45 -13.36
C ALA A 167 -0.98 7.90 -12.10
N GLY A 168 -1.28 7.27 -10.96
CA GLY A 168 -0.48 7.41 -9.75
C GLY A 168 0.84 6.64 -9.83
N ALA A 169 1.76 6.92 -8.90
CA ALA A 169 3.02 6.22 -8.79
C ALA A 169 2.83 4.76 -8.36
N PRO A 170 3.72 3.84 -8.75
CA PRO A 170 3.70 2.46 -8.28
C PRO A 170 4.06 2.35 -6.80
N SER A 171 3.66 1.25 -6.17
CA SER A 171 4.18 0.85 -4.87
C SER A 171 5.57 0.22 -5.00
N TYR A 172 6.37 0.30 -3.94
CA TYR A 172 7.69 -0.29 -3.91
C TYR A 172 8.09 -0.76 -2.51
N PHE A 173 9.03 -1.69 -2.49
CA PHE A 173 9.71 -2.16 -1.29
C PHE A 173 11.21 -2.20 -1.57
N LEU A 174 11.95 -1.28 -0.95
CA LEU A 174 13.40 -1.17 -1.09
C LEU A 174 14.09 -1.58 0.21
N LEU A 175 15.21 -2.24 0.08
CA LEU A 175 16.13 -2.50 1.17
C LEU A 175 17.35 -1.62 0.99
N ASN A 176 17.80 -0.97 2.07
CA ASN A 176 18.97 -0.10 2.12
C ASN A 176 19.00 0.99 1.03
N PRO A 177 17.90 1.75 0.87
CA PRO A 177 17.78 2.74 -0.19
C PRO A 177 18.89 3.81 -0.11
N ASN A 178 19.28 4.32 -1.28
CA ASN A 178 20.33 5.34 -1.45
C ASN A 178 21.74 4.87 -1.00
N THR A 179 21.98 3.58 -0.97
CA THR A 179 23.30 2.99 -0.66
C THR A 179 23.74 2.06 -1.79
N ASN A 180 25.02 1.66 -1.78
CA ASN A 180 25.54 0.66 -2.72
C ASN A 180 24.93 -0.75 -2.50
N ALA A 181 24.25 -0.95 -1.37
CA ALA A 181 23.54 -2.18 -1.02
C ALA A 181 22.04 -2.10 -1.30
N GLU A 182 21.57 -1.11 -2.03
CA GLU A 182 20.16 -0.96 -2.38
C GLU A 182 19.65 -2.15 -3.20
N ARG A 183 18.51 -2.67 -2.79
CA ARG A 183 17.81 -3.73 -3.51
C ARG A 183 16.34 -3.41 -3.61
N ASN A 184 15.78 -3.46 -4.82
CA ASN A 184 14.33 -3.44 -5.00
C ASN A 184 13.79 -4.87 -4.83
N LEU A 185 12.95 -5.05 -3.83
CA LEU A 185 12.39 -6.35 -3.46
C LEU A 185 11.04 -6.62 -4.14
N GLY A 186 10.46 -5.61 -4.81
CA GLY A 186 9.18 -5.75 -5.49
C GLY A 186 8.07 -6.21 -4.56
N ASN A 187 7.46 -7.35 -4.86
CA ASN A 187 6.42 -8.00 -4.05
C ASN A 187 6.94 -9.27 -3.36
N LEU A 188 8.21 -9.27 -2.94
CA LEU A 188 8.81 -10.40 -2.23
C LEU A 188 8.01 -10.73 -0.95
N ASP A 189 7.74 -12.02 -0.73
CA ASP A 189 6.96 -12.47 0.43
C ASP A 189 7.65 -12.16 1.76
N PHE A 190 8.95 -12.43 1.85
CA PHE A 190 9.72 -12.14 3.06
C PHE A 190 11.20 -11.92 2.78
N ILE A 191 11.85 -11.21 3.69
CA ILE A 191 13.30 -11.06 3.73
C ILE A 191 13.79 -11.15 5.18
N LYS A 192 15.03 -11.58 5.38
CA LYS A 192 15.75 -11.47 6.65
C LYS A 192 16.70 -10.28 6.57
N ILE A 193 16.63 -9.44 7.57
CA ILE A 193 17.46 -8.24 7.74
C ILE A 193 18.08 -8.22 9.13
N GLY A 194 19.08 -7.40 9.31
CA GLY A 194 19.84 -7.28 10.56
C GLY A 194 19.97 -5.83 11.03
N PRO A 195 20.66 -5.61 12.16
CA PRO A 195 20.91 -4.27 12.69
C PRO A 195 21.58 -3.36 11.65
N GLY A 196 21.00 -2.18 11.46
CA GLY A 196 21.45 -1.19 10.48
C GLY A 196 20.83 -1.32 9.09
N ASP A 197 20.20 -2.46 8.76
CA ASP A 197 19.42 -2.56 7.54
C ASP A 197 18.15 -1.71 7.61
N VAL A 198 17.89 -0.95 6.55
CA VAL A 198 16.74 -0.06 6.44
C VAL A 198 15.78 -0.59 5.38
N ALA A 199 14.54 -0.81 5.77
CA ALA A 199 13.43 -1.09 4.87
C ALA A 199 12.68 0.19 4.53
N HIS A 200 12.45 0.45 3.24
CA HIS A 200 11.63 1.56 2.74
C HIS A 200 10.49 1.00 1.92
N VAL A 201 9.29 1.20 2.39
CA VAL A 201 8.05 0.73 1.78
C VAL A 201 7.16 1.90 1.48
N ALA A 202 6.60 1.92 0.28
CA ALA A 202 5.53 2.84 -0.08
C ALA A 202 4.39 2.09 -0.77
N SER A 203 3.18 2.49 -0.47
CA SER A 203 2.00 2.09 -1.24
C SER A 203 1.95 2.80 -2.60
N GLY A 204 1.04 2.42 -3.46
CA GLY A 204 0.79 3.15 -4.71
C GLY A 204 0.06 4.47 -4.48
N GLY A 205 0.30 5.44 -5.33
CA GLY A 205 -0.53 6.63 -5.45
C GLY A 205 -1.82 6.35 -6.23
N ALA A 206 -2.81 7.20 -6.07
CA ALA A 206 -4.07 7.12 -6.80
C ALA A 206 -4.04 7.89 -8.14
N GLY A 207 -4.96 7.57 -9.05
CA GLY A 207 -5.08 8.25 -10.34
C GLY A 207 -5.70 9.65 -10.21
N GLY A 208 -5.28 10.57 -11.08
CA GLY A 208 -5.86 11.90 -11.22
C GLY A 208 -7.10 11.92 -12.10
N TRP A 209 -7.94 12.93 -11.95
CA TRP A 209 -9.14 13.16 -12.74
C TRP A 209 -9.09 14.50 -13.47
N GLY A 210 -9.47 14.50 -14.74
CA GLY A 210 -9.44 15.69 -15.57
C GLY A 210 -8.05 16.06 -16.09
N ASN A 211 -8.01 16.98 -17.04
CA ASN A 211 -6.77 17.45 -17.63
C ASN A 211 -5.94 18.26 -16.61
N PRO A 212 -4.68 17.90 -16.35
CA PRO A 212 -3.85 18.62 -15.37
C PRO A 212 -3.46 20.05 -15.79
N LEU A 213 -3.78 20.47 -17.03
CA LEU A 213 -3.54 21.84 -17.53
C LEU A 213 -4.76 22.78 -17.38
N GLU A 214 -5.86 22.27 -16.85
CA GLU A 214 -7.09 23.03 -16.55
C GLU A 214 -7.21 23.33 -15.05
#